data_346a9da08510cdda06c4d84461956e8e
#
_entry.id   346a9da08510cdda06c4d84461956e8e
#
_cell.length_a   1.000
_cell.length_b   1.000
_cell.length_c   1.000
_cell.angle_alpha   90.00
_cell.angle_beta   90.00
_cell.angle_gamma   90.00
#
_symmetry.space_group_name_H-M   'P 1'
#
loop_
_entity.id
_entity.type
_entity.pdbx_description
1 polymer ?
#
loop_
_entity_poly.entity_id
_entity_poly.type
_entity_poly.pdbx_seq_one_letter_code
_entity_poly.pdbx_strand_id
1 'polypeptide(L)'
;VMFSISSNEFEELFNLYLKLNPIYGEPHQIEEPYRYCPPNLLNYLSIDRYTYIPKYEYTLMSLLSDGLAKGRYKNIFGDYSDYLCYVPTSFDKEIDVLLAFAHPENCKQIIAYNIKEIKKDRFDEMALGQLLQYEDWFLRKKVNGDSCTLRTTAIAKRFDIKVITYLRTRKLLENKYVTLLEYR
;
A
#
# COMPACT_ATOMS: atom_id res chain seq x y z
N VAL A 1 6.66 9.63 -7.05
CA VAL A 1 5.59 9.47 -6.04
C VAL A 1 4.28 9.62 -6.78
N MET A 2 3.46 8.59 -6.82
CA MET A 2 2.11 8.66 -7.39
C MET A 2 1.13 8.83 -6.23
N PHE A 3 0.39 9.94 -6.24
CA PHE A 3 -0.70 10.17 -5.30
C PHE A 3 -2.02 9.77 -5.97
N SER A 4 -2.87 9.08 -5.25
CA SER A 4 -4.27 8.93 -5.64
C SER A 4 -4.98 10.23 -5.30
N ILE A 5 -5.59 10.86 -6.30
CA ILE A 5 -6.44 12.03 -6.12
C ILE A 5 -7.88 11.64 -6.41
N SER A 6 -8.82 12.22 -5.69
CA SER A 6 -10.24 12.06 -5.97
C SER A 6 -10.62 12.73 -7.28
N SER A 7 -11.77 12.34 -7.86
CA SER A 7 -12.27 12.97 -9.08
C SER A 7 -12.44 14.48 -8.91
N ASN A 8 -12.92 14.94 -7.76
CA ASN A 8 -13.09 16.37 -7.47
C ASN A 8 -11.75 17.11 -7.42
N GLU A 9 -10.76 16.55 -6.72
CA GLU A 9 -9.41 17.12 -6.67
C GLU A 9 -8.77 17.16 -8.06
N PHE A 10 -8.98 16.12 -8.87
CA PHE A 10 -8.52 16.12 -10.26
C PHE A 10 -9.18 17.25 -11.07
N GLU A 11 -10.50 17.41 -10.97
CA GLU A 11 -11.22 18.48 -11.66
C GLU A 11 -10.74 19.86 -11.23
N GLU A 12 -10.52 20.10 -9.95
CA GLU A 12 -9.98 21.36 -9.44
C GLU A 12 -8.57 21.64 -9.99
N LEU A 13 -7.67 20.64 -9.95
CA LEU A 13 -6.32 20.75 -10.49
C LEU A 13 -6.33 20.95 -12.01
N PHE A 14 -7.20 20.23 -12.72
CA PHE A 14 -7.35 20.36 -14.17
C PHE A 14 -7.89 21.73 -14.57
N ASN A 15 -8.87 22.25 -13.87
CA ASN A 15 -9.39 23.60 -14.07
C ASN A 15 -8.32 24.68 -13.79
N LEU A 16 -7.51 24.48 -12.74
CA LEU A 16 -6.38 25.36 -12.47
C LEU A 16 -5.34 25.31 -13.60
N TYR A 17 -5.02 24.10 -14.06
CA TYR A 17 -4.10 23.90 -15.21
C TYR A 17 -4.61 24.62 -16.46
N LEU A 18 -5.89 24.48 -16.83
CA LEU A 18 -6.50 25.14 -17.98
C LEU A 18 -6.50 26.66 -17.84
N LYS A 19 -6.69 27.18 -16.61
CA LYS A 19 -6.62 28.62 -16.33
C LYS A 19 -5.22 29.19 -16.55
N LEU A 20 -4.19 28.42 -16.18
CA LEU A 20 -2.78 28.82 -16.34
C LEU A 20 -2.25 28.56 -17.75
N ASN A 21 -2.81 27.57 -18.43
CA ASN A 21 -2.44 27.15 -19.79
C ASN A 21 -3.68 27.15 -20.69
N PRO A 22 -4.19 28.30 -21.11
CA PRO A 22 -5.37 28.35 -21.96
C PRO A 22 -5.13 27.57 -23.25
N ILE A 23 -6.04 26.64 -23.54
CA ILE A 23 -6.02 25.89 -24.80
C ILE A 23 -6.52 26.83 -25.89
N TYR A 24 -5.64 27.20 -26.81
CA TYR A 24 -6.00 27.92 -27.99
C TYR A 24 -6.32 26.94 -29.12
N GLY A 25 -7.58 26.82 -29.46
CA GLY A 25 -8.08 25.96 -30.52
C GLY A 25 -9.22 25.04 -30.07
N GLU A 26 -9.92 24.50 -31.03
CA GLU A 26 -10.95 23.51 -30.75
C GLU A 26 -10.29 22.22 -30.22
N PRO A 27 -10.85 21.61 -29.18
CA PRO A 27 -10.33 20.34 -28.70
C PRO A 27 -10.44 19.31 -29.83
N HIS A 28 -9.32 18.76 -30.25
CA HIS A 28 -9.33 17.64 -31.17
C HIS A 28 -10.08 16.49 -30.50
N GLN A 29 -11.25 16.15 -31.04
CA GLN A 29 -11.91 14.93 -30.68
C GLN A 29 -10.97 13.78 -31.05
N ILE A 30 -10.55 13.01 -30.07
CA ILE A 30 -9.87 11.74 -30.32
C ILE A 30 -10.94 10.84 -30.93
N GLU A 31 -10.90 10.64 -32.24
CA GLU A 31 -11.89 9.89 -33.01
C GLU A 31 -11.94 8.40 -32.59
N GLU A 32 -10.88 7.89 -32.00
CA GLU A 32 -10.86 6.55 -31.45
C GLU A 32 -10.75 6.58 -29.92
N PRO A 33 -11.63 5.88 -29.20
CA PRO A 33 -11.48 5.77 -27.76
C PRO A 33 -10.13 5.11 -27.49
N TYR A 34 -9.31 5.78 -26.68
CA TYR A 34 -8.03 5.24 -26.22
C TYR A 34 -8.30 3.89 -25.52
N ARG A 35 -8.04 2.81 -26.25
CA ARG A 35 -8.05 1.47 -25.66
C ARG A 35 -6.76 1.29 -24.89
N TYR A 36 -6.76 1.68 -23.62
CA TYR A 36 -5.72 1.25 -22.71
C TYR A 36 -5.79 -0.27 -22.61
N CYS A 37 -4.97 -0.92 -23.42
CA CYS A 37 -4.64 -2.31 -23.19
C CYS A 37 -3.57 -2.29 -22.10
N PRO A 38 -3.89 -2.64 -20.83
CA PRO A 38 -2.83 -2.69 -19.84
C PRO A 38 -1.77 -3.63 -20.39
N PRO A 39 -0.55 -3.14 -20.64
CA PRO A 39 0.52 -4.03 -21.03
C PRO A 39 0.54 -5.13 -19.99
N ASN A 40 0.77 -6.36 -20.40
CA ASN A 40 1.00 -7.42 -19.44
C ASN A 40 2.23 -7.00 -18.65
N LEU A 41 2.00 -6.33 -17.51
CA LEU A 41 3.06 -5.78 -16.65
C LEU A 41 4.12 -6.84 -16.36
N LEU A 42 3.71 -8.11 -16.30
CA LEU A 42 4.61 -9.24 -16.13
C LEU A 42 5.70 -9.30 -17.23
N ASN A 43 5.42 -8.85 -18.46
CA ASN A 43 6.42 -8.82 -19.53
C ASN A 43 7.46 -7.71 -19.38
N TYR A 44 7.12 -6.65 -18.64
CA TYR A 44 8.01 -5.51 -18.39
C TYR A 44 8.66 -5.54 -17.01
N LEU A 45 8.24 -6.48 -16.16
CA LEU A 45 8.84 -6.64 -14.85
C LEU A 45 10.23 -7.24 -15.02
N SER A 46 11.23 -6.54 -14.52
CA SER A 46 12.58 -7.07 -14.35
C SER A 46 12.56 -8.15 -13.27
N ILE A 47 12.03 -9.31 -13.64
CA ILE A 47 12.08 -10.50 -12.80
C ILE A 47 13.38 -11.22 -13.12
N ASP A 48 14.14 -11.55 -12.10
CA ASP A 48 15.28 -12.45 -12.26
C ASP A 48 14.78 -13.81 -12.76
N ARG A 49 15.25 -14.22 -13.94
CA ARG A 49 14.77 -15.44 -14.63
C ARG A 49 15.09 -16.73 -13.87
N TYR A 50 16.05 -16.70 -12.97
CA TYR A 50 16.47 -17.87 -12.20
C TYR A 50 15.77 -17.96 -10.85
N THR A 51 15.53 -16.82 -10.21
CA THR A 51 14.97 -16.77 -8.85
C THR A 51 13.50 -16.41 -8.82
N TYR A 52 12.97 -15.88 -9.92
CA TYR A 52 11.62 -15.29 -10.01
C TYR A 52 11.37 -14.19 -8.97
N ILE A 53 12.43 -13.56 -8.48
CA ILE A 53 12.35 -12.43 -7.57
C ILE A 53 12.29 -11.14 -8.37
N PRO A 54 11.40 -10.19 -8.04
CA PRO A 54 11.44 -8.87 -8.65
C PRO A 54 12.81 -8.23 -8.44
N LYS A 55 13.40 -7.70 -9.51
CA LYS A 55 14.71 -7.01 -9.45
C LYS A 55 14.65 -5.82 -8.50
N TYR A 56 13.51 -5.14 -8.45
CA TYR A 56 13.29 -3.93 -7.66
C TYR A 56 12.06 -4.08 -6.76
N GLU A 57 12.10 -3.48 -5.58
CA GLU A 57 10.99 -3.50 -4.61
C GLU A 57 9.74 -2.79 -5.15
N TYR A 58 9.91 -1.68 -5.87
CA TYR A 58 8.80 -0.97 -6.49
C TYR A 58 8.02 -1.81 -7.52
N THR A 59 8.65 -2.81 -8.12
CA THR A 59 7.99 -3.77 -9.01
C THR A 59 6.96 -4.58 -8.23
N LEU A 60 7.35 -5.08 -7.05
CA LEU A 60 6.46 -5.80 -6.15
C LEU A 60 5.32 -4.89 -5.67
N MET A 61 5.66 -3.64 -5.33
CA MET A 61 4.69 -2.62 -4.95
C MET A 61 3.67 -2.34 -6.05
N SER A 62 4.12 -2.21 -7.30
CA SER A 62 3.23 -1.99 -8.45
C SER A 62 2.26 -3.15 -8.67
N LEU A 63 2.73 -4.40 -8.54
CA LEU A 63 1.88 -5.59 -8.62
C LEU A 63 0.85 -5.65 -7.49
N LEU A 64 1.30 -5.33 -6.28
CA LEU A 64 0.41 -5.29 -5.13
C LEU A 64 -0.66 -4.22 -5.29
N SER A 65 -0.27 -3.00 -5.69
CA SER A 65 -1.17 -1.89 -5.92
C SER A 65 -2.21 -2.20 -7.01
N ASP A 66 -1.79 -2.79 -8.15
CA ASP A 66 -2.72 -3.22 -9.20
C ASP A 66 -3.71 -4.28 -8.68
N GLY A 67 -3.23 -5.23 -7.89
CA GLY A 67 -4.08 -6.26 -7.29
C GLY A 67 -5.05 -5.70 -6.24
N LEU A 68 -4.62 -4.72 -5.44
CA LEU A 68 -5.46 -4.00 -4.48
C LEU A 68 -6.57 -3.23 -5.21
N ALA A 69 -6.23 -2.47 -6.26
CA ALA A 69 -7.18 -1.72 -7.06
C ALA A 69 -8.27 -2.61 -7.68
N LYS A 70 -7.90 -3.83 -8.06
CA LYS A 70 -8.81 -4.84 -8.62
C LYS A 70 -9.51 -5.70 -7.58
N GLY A 71 -9.30 -5.45 -6.29
CA GLY A 71 -9.88 -6.24 -5.20
C GLY A 71 -9.40 -7.69 -5.11
N ARG A 72 -8.31 -8.06 -5.82
CA ARG A 72 -7.82 -9.45 -5.91
C ARG A 72 -7.34 -10.03 -4.58
N TYR A 73 -6.99 -9.16 -3.63
CA TYR A 73 -6.45 -9.57 -2.34
C TYR A 73 -7.43 -9.47 -1.17
N LYS A 74 -8.72 -9.28 -1.45
CA LYS A 74 -9.75 -9.23 -0.39
C LYS A 74 -9.85 -10.51 0.42
N ASN A 75 -9.61 -11.65 -0.21
CA ASN A 75 -9.55 -12.96 0.46
C ASN A 75 -8.36 -13.11 1.44
N ILE A 76 -7.30 -12.32 1.25
CA ILE A 76 -6.10 -12.35 2.10
C ILE A 76 -6.14 -11.24 3.15
N PHE A 77 -6.51 -10.03 2.74
CA PHE A 77 -6.44 -8.84 3.60
C PHE A 77 -7.79 -8.45 4.22
N GLY A 78 -8.88 -9.09 3.83
CA GLY A 78 -10.24 -8.73 4.22
C GLY A 78 -10.88 -7.70 3.28
N ASP A 79 -12.12 -7.34 3.54
CA ASP A 79 -12.88 -6.36 2.76
C ASP A 79 -12.47 -4.93 3.09
N TYR A 80 -11.26 -4.54 2.67
CA TYR A 80 -10.84 -3.14 2.74
C TYR A 80 -11.71 -2.28 1.82
N SER A 81 -12.03 -1.10 2.31
CA SER A 81 -12.83 -0.10 1.59
C SER A 81 -11.96 0.83 0.76
N ASP A 82 -10.72 1.05 1.21
CA ASP A 82 -9.77 1.95 0.55
C ASP A 82 -8.33 1.53 0.83
N TYR A 83 -7.40 2.03 0.02
CA TYR A 83 -5.97 1.81 0.22
C TYR A 83 -5.15 3.02 -0.23
N LEU A 84 -4.05 3.24 0.43
CA LEU A 84 -3.05 4.25 0.08
C LEU A 84 -1.68 3.59 0.00
N CYS A 85 -0.88 4.00 -0.98
CA CYS A 85 0.51 3.59 -1.10
C CYS A 85 1.43 4.76 -0.78
N TYR A 86 2.60 4.48 -0.19
CA TYR A 86 3.64 5.46 0.13
C TYR A 86 3.13 6.59 1.04
N VAL A 87 2.49 6.20 2.15
CA VAL A 87 1.91 7.17 3.09
C VAL A 87 3.01 7.82 3.91
N PRO A 88 3.22 9.16 3.77
CA PRO A 88 4.30 9.85 4.46
C PRO A 88 4.06 9.89 5.97
N THR A 89 5.13 9.76 6.73
CA THR A 89 5.15 9.93 8.18
C THR A 89 5.83 11.24 8.56
N SER A 90 5.78 11.60 9.85
CA SER A 90 6.44 12.81 10.36
C SER A 90 7.96 12.66 10.57
N PHE A 91 8.57 11.54 10.18
CA PHE A 91 9.99 11.25 10.37
C PHE A 91 10.71 10.80 9.09
N ASP A 92 10.34 11.42 7.97
CA ASP A 92 10.95 11.25 6.64
C ASP A 92 10.99 9.79 6.14
N LYS A 93 9.98 9.01 6.50
CA LYS A 93 9.75 7.66 5.98
C LYS A 93 8.32 7.52 5.51
N GLU A 94 8.08 6.54 4.66
CA GLU A 94 6.77 6.26 4.08
C GLU A 94 6.32 4.85 4.44
N ILE A 95 5.05 4.70 4.81
CA ILE A 95 4.42 3.40 4.95
C ILE A 95 4.13 2.89 3.55
N ASP A 96 4.59 1.68 3.21
CA ASP A 96 4.43 1.13 1.87
C ASP A 96 2.96 1.04 1.44
N VAL A 97 2.11 0.46 2.28
CA VAL A 97 0.65 0.38 2.03
C VAL A 97 -0.11 0.53 3.34
N LEU A 98 -1.15 1.34 3.28
CA LEU A 98 -2.17 1.46 4.31
C LEU A 98 -3.51 1.02 3.75
N LEU A 99 -4.16 0.04 4.36
CA LEU A 99 -5.54 -0.31 4.05
C LEU A 99 -6.47 0.30 5.10
N ALA A 100 -7.63 0.79 4.65
CA ALA A 100 -8.72 1.26 5.50
C ALA A 100 -9.93 0.32 5.40
N PHE A 101 -10.60 0.11 6.50
CA PHE A 101 -11.80 -0.72 6.59
C PHE A 101 -12.96 0.12 7.10
N ALA A 102 -13.98 0.28 6.27
CA ALA A 102 -15.16 1.04 6.63
C ALA A 102 -16.15 0.19 7.45
N HIS A 103 -16.99 0.88 8.21
CA HIS A 103 -18.11 0.25 8.89
C HIS A 103 -19.11 -0.31 7.84
N PRO A 104 -19.63 -1.54 7.99
CA PRO A 104 -20.50 -2.15 7.00
C PRO A 104 -21.75 -1.32 6.66
N GLU A 105 -22.31 -0.63 7.65
CA GLU A 105 -23.52 0.18 7.49
C GLU A 105 -23.21 1.65 7.18
N ASN A 106 -21.97 2.10 7.30
CA ASN A 106 -21.57 3.48 7.05
C ASN A 106 -20.18 3.56 6.42
N CYS A 107 -20.13 3.55 5.09
CA CYS A 107 -18.89 3.55 4.33
C CYS A 107 -18.01 4.80 4.55
N LYS A 108 -18.54 5.88 5.14
CA LYS A 108 -17.75 7.07 5.51
C LYS A 108 -17.02 6.93 6.85
N GLN A 109 -17.39 5.95 7.65
CA GLN A 109 -16.77 5.71 8.96
C GLN A 109 -15.71 4.61 8.85
N ILE A 110 -14.45 4.98 8.98
CA ILE A 110 -13.35 4.00 9.03
C ILE A 110 -13.24 3.47 10.47
N ILE A 111 -13.26 2.15 10.59
CA ILE A 111 -13.24 1.43 11.87
C ILE A 111 -11.93 0.70 12.14
N ALA A 112 -11.14 0.44 11.12
CA ALA A 112 -9.84 -0.22 11.29
C ALA A 112 -8.88 0.13 10.16
N TYR A 113 -7.60 -0.09 10.43
CA TYR A 113 -6.51 0.09 9.48
C TYR A 113 -5.58 -1.12 9.46
N ASN A 114 -4.86 -1.30 8.37
CA ASN A 114 -3.78 -2.29 8.27
C ASN A 114 -2.57 -1.66 7.58
N ILE A 115 -1.50 -1.49 8.34
CA ILE A 115 -0.20 -1.02 7.84
C ILE A 115 0.56 -2.22 7.26
N LYS A 116 1.15 -2.03 6.09
CA LYS A 116 1.98 -3.05 5.45
C LYS A 116 3.37 -2.51 5.16
N GLU A 117 4.36 -3.32 5.48
CA GLU A 117 5.76 -3.15 5.08
C GLU A 117 6.15 -4.27 4.15
N ILE A 118 6.80 -3.95 3.04
CA ILE A 118 7.07 -4.88 1.96
C ILE A 118 8.57 -4.92 1.70
N LYS A 119 9.11 -6.12 1.62
CA LYS A 119 10.50 -6.34 1.21
C LYS A 119 10.56 -7.38 0.08
N LYS A 120 11.31 -7.06 -0.98
CA LYS A 120 11.39 -7.93 -2.16
C LYS A 120 12.08 -9.27 -1.92
N ASP A 121 12.93 -9.37 -0.90
CA ASP A 121 13.69 -10.60 -0.62
C ASP A 121 13.49 -11.01 0.84
N ARG A 122 14.28 -10.45 1.76
CA ARG A 122 14.32 -10.84 3.14
C ARG A 122 13.78 -9.72 4.04
N PHE A 123 12.91 -10.11 4.97
CA PHE A 123 12.45 -9.23 6.05
C PHE A 123 13.32 -9.47 7.28
N ASP A 124 14.16 -8.52 7.57
CA ASP A 124 15.16 -8.57 8.64
C ASP A 124 14.76 -7.72 9.86
N GLU A 125 15.66 -7.61 10.82
CA GLU A 125 15.47 -6.83 12.05
C GLU A 125 15.29 -5.33 11.76
N MET A 126 15.94 -4.80 10.71
CA MET A 126 15.80 -3.38 10.33
C MET A 126 14.40 -3.10 9.77
N ALA A 127 13.90 -3.96 8.87
CA ALA A 127 12.56 -3.87 8.35
C ALA A 127 11.50 -4.02 9.44
N LEU A 128 11.74 -4.92 10.41
CA LEU A 128 10.87 -5.05 11.58
C LEU A 128 10.86 -3.78 12.41
N GLY A 129 12.03 -3.20 12.70
CA GLY A 129 12.14 -1.94 13.44
C GLY A 129 11.36 -0.81 12.76
N GLN A 130 11.44 -0.73 11.44
CA GLN A 130 10.68 0.24 10.64
C GLN A 130 9.16 0.02 10.76
N LEU A 131 8.69 -1.21 10.60
CA LEU A 131 7.27 -1.54 10.72
C LEU A 131 6.71 -1.21 12.12
N LEU A 132 7.47 -1.53 13.17
CA LEU A 132 7.06 -1.23 14.55
C LEU A 132 7.07 0.28 14.84
N GLN A 133 7.97 1.04 14.22
CA GLN A 133 7.99 2.49 14.29
C GLN A 133 6.75 3.10 13.62
N TYR A 134 6.31 2.56 12.49
CA TYR A 134 5.06 2.97 11.84
C TYR A 134 3.83 2.63 12.70
N GLU A 135 3.80 1.43 13.27
CA GLU A 135 2.72 1.02 14.17
C GLU A 135 2.57 2.00 15.33
N ASP A 136 3.67 2.31 16.04
CA ASP A 136 3.67 3.21 17.19
C ASP A 136 3.27 4.65 16.78
N TRP A 137 3.79 5.14 15.66
CA TRP A 137 3.44 6.46 15.13
C TRP A 137 1.95 6.54 14.78
N PHE A 138 1.43 5.53 14.08
CA PHE A 138 0.04 5.50 13.65
C PHE A 138 -0.92 5.41 14.85
N LEU A 139 -0.58 4.56 15.82
CA LEU A 139 -1.33 4.43 17.07
C LEU A 139 -1.48 5.78 17.79
N ARG A 140 -0.39 6.52 17.90
CA ARG A 140 -0.40 7.82 18.60
C ARG A 140 -1.07 8.93 17.79
N LYS A 141 -0.88 8.97 16.48
CA LYS A 141 -1.27 10.11 15.65
C LYS A 141 -2.62 9.96 14.96
N LYS A 142 -3.09 8.74 14.74
CA LYS A 142 -4.27 8.48 13.92
C LYS A 142 -5.42 7.81 14.67
N VAL A 143 -5.13 6.91 15.60
CA VAL A 143 -6.15 6.12 16.28
C VAL A 143 -6.15 6.30 17.80
N ASN A 144 -5.52 7.36 18.31
CA ASN A 144 -5.53 7.77 19.73
C ASN A 144 -5.14 6.63 20.70
N GLY A 145 -4.19 5.78 20.28
CA GLY A 145 -3.71 4.66 21.09
C GLY A 145 -4.56 3.39 21.03
N ASP A 146 -5.67 3.40 20.29
CA ASP A 146 -6.52 2.20 20.18
C ASP A 146 -5.88 1.13 19.28
N SER A 147 -5.21 0.17 19.90
CA SER A 147 -4.55 -0.93 19.22
C SER A 147 -5.52 -1.94 18.60
N CYS A 148 -6.80 -1.94 18.99
CA CYS A 148 -7.80 -2.86 18.42
C CYS A 148 -8.16 -2.48 16.99
N THR A 149 -8.00 -1.20 16.63
CA THR A 149 -8.31 -0.67 15.30
C THR A 149 -7.13 -0.74 14.32
N LEU A 150 -5.96 -1.16 14.78
CA LEU A 150 -4.75 -1.23 13.95
C LEU A 150 -4.23 -2.66 13.81
N ARG A 151 -4.01 -3.06 12.58
CA ARG A 151 -3.29 -4.30 12.22
C ARG A 151 -1.99 -3.96 11.52
N THR A 152 -1.01 -4.85 11.62
CA THR A 152 0.27 -4.74 10.94
C THR A 152 0.57 -6.01 10.16
N THR A 153 1.11 -5.87 8.96
CA THR A 153 1.44 -6.97 8.06
C THR A 153 2.81 -6.73 7.44
N ALA A 154 3.67 -7.73 7.52
CA ALA A 154 4.94 -7.77 6.81
C ALA A 154 4.80 -8.71 5.60
N ILE A 155 5.27 -8.27 4.42
CA ILE A 155 5.22 -9.04 3.18
C ILE A 155 6.65 -9.18 2.65
N ALA A 156 7.13 -10.40 2.47
CA ALA A 156 8.46 -10.65 1.92
C ALA A 156 8.54 -12.05 1.29
N LYS A 157 9.64 -12.33 0.56
CA LYS A 157 9.91 -13.68 0.06
C LYS A 157 10.29 -14.64 1.20
N ARG A 158 10.98 -14.13 2.24
CA ARG A 158 11.40 -14.91 3.43
C ARG A 158 11.55 -14.00 4.64
N PHE A 159 11.45 -14.58 5.81
CA PHE A 159 11.60 -13.89 7.08
C PHE A 159 12.82 -14.39 7.84
N ASP A 160 13.54 -13.48 8.49
CA ASP A 160 14.62 -13.85 9.39
C ASP A 160 14.07 -14.59 10.61
N ILE A 161 14.80 -15.62 11.07
CA ILE A 161 14.44 -16.39 12.27
C ILE A 161 14.36 -15.49 13.51
N LYS A 162 15.19 -14.47 13.61
CA LYS A 162 15.17 -13.52 14.72
C LYS A 162 13.89 -12.69 14.73
N VAL A 163 13.40 -12.28 13.55
CA VAL A 163 12.11 -11.59 13.40
C VAL A 163 10.98 -12.48 13.87
N ILE A 164 10.94 -13.72 13.42
CA ILE A 164 9.91 -14.69 13.80
C ILE A 164 9.92 -14.91 15.31
N THR A 165 11.11 -15.09 15.90
CA THR A 165 11.28 -15.31 17.33
C THR A 165 10.81 -14.12 18.15
N TYR A 166 11.22 -12.90 17.75
CA TYR A 166 10.78 -11.67 18.40
C TYR A 166 9.25 -11.52 18.36
N LEU A 167 8.64 -11.72 17.20
CA LEU A 167 7.19 -11.57 17.06
C LEU A 167 6.39 -12.61 17.83
N ARG A 168 6.91 -13.82 17.96
CA ARG A 168 6.31 -14.83 18.85
C ARG A 168 6.34 -14.40 20.31
N THR A 169 7.47 -13.87 20.77
CA THR A 169 7.62 -13.34 22.13
C THR A 169 6.69 -12.14 22.35
N ARG A 170 6.65 -11.21 21.42
CA ARG A 170 5.76 -10.04 21.48
C ARG A 170 4.28 -10.43 21.56
N LYS A 171 3.89 -11.43 20.79
CA LYS A 171 2.53 -11.98 20.86
C LYS A 171 2.20 -12.53 22.25
N LEU A 172 3.13 -13.26 22.87
CA LEU A 172 2.92 -13.84 24.20
C LEU A 172 2.89 -12.79 25.31
N LEU A 173 3.77 -11.78 25.24
CA LEU A 173 3.93 -10.80 26.31
C LEU A 173 2.96 -9.61 26.17
N GLU A 174 2.70 -9.14 24.97
CA GLU A 174 1.96 -7.91 24.69
C GLU A 174 0.60 -8.15 24.02
N ASN A 175 0.31 -9.39 23.64
CA ASN A 175 -0.87 -9.75 22.82
C ASN A 175 -0.96 -8.94 21.50
N LYS A 176 0.17 -8.50 20.96
CA LYS A 176 0.26 -7.77 19.70
C LYS A 176 0.73 -8.67 18.58
N TYR A 177 0.12 -8.53 17.43
CA TYR A 177 0.34 -9.39 16.28
C TYR A 177 0.87 -8.60 15.09
N VAL A 178 1.83 -9.20 14.41
CA VAL A 178 2.19 -8.84 13.03
C VAL A 178 1.93 -10.06 12.16
N THR A 179 1.12 -9.89 11.13
CA THR A 179 0.89 -10.95 10.14
C THR A 179 2.08 -11.04 9.21
N LEU A 180 2.64 -12.24 9.04
CA LEU A 180 3.74 -12.49 8.11
C LEU A 180 3.19 -13.19 6.86
N LEU A 181 3.42 -12.60 5.70
CA LEU A 181 2.99 -13.14 4.41
C LEU A 181 4.19 -13.35 3.48
N GLU A 182 4.39 -14.59 3.08
CA GLU A 182 5.39 -14.94 2.07
C GLU A 182 4.75 -14.91 0.69
N TYR A 183 5.36 -14.17 -0.24
CA TYR A 183 4.97 -14.26 -1.64
C TYR A 183 5.84 -15.28 -2.39
N ARG A 184 5.28 -15.89 -3.41
CA ARG A 184 5.92 -16.91 -4.25
C ARG A 184 5.80 -16.56 -5.72
#